data_9b3e17efc1c13d4c447eeb6d0b0769cf
#
_entry.id   9b3e17efc1c13d4c447eeb6d0b0769cf
#
_cell.length_a   1.000
_cell.length_b   1.000
_cell.length_c   1.000
_cell.angle_alpha   90.00
_cell.angle_beta   90.00
_cell.angle_gamma   90.00
#
_symmetry.space_group_name_H-M   'P 1'
#
loop_
_entity.id
_entity.type
_entity.pdbx_description
1 polymer ?
#
loop_
_entity_poly.entity_id
_entity_poly.type
_entity_poly.pdbx_seq_one_letter_code
_entity_poly.pdbx_strand_id
1 'polypeptide(L)'
;MEIRTIIVDDELWSLRQFERSLRDAVDFRLLEMFDSADKALAYAESQAVDFALLDISMPGMNGILLGEKLREINGDMILIYVTGYEEFIKEVILDLRADYFLMKPFNDADVGQMIDRVRHLSARLRKRVSVQTFGEFDIFVDGQLIEFANQKAKELFAICIDSGGEVTMKKSIDLLWEGRGYDDRVKCLYRKAVVYLNATFREYGVEDIFSNRRGSCHVNREEILCDYYEVLNGKSIKDTAFDGRYMTAYSWSEETCGKLCRMASECLCE
;
A
#
# COMPACT_ATOMS: atom_id res chain seq x y z
N MET A 1 9.38 -13.02 -2.85
CA MET A 1 8.13 -13.81 -3.03
C MET A 1 7.61 -13.49 -4.41
N GLU A 2 7.23 -14.51 -5.19
CA GLU A 2 6.83 -14.34 -6.59
C GLU A 2 5.39 -13.86 -6.72
N ILE A 3 5.09 -13.03 -7.72
CA ILE A 3 3.74 -12.58 -8.08
C ILE A 3 3.13 -13.63 -9.01
N ARG A 4 2.15 -14.39 -8.53
CA ARG A 4 1.48 -15.45 -9.27
C ARG A 4 0.58 -14.85 -10.33
N THR A 5 0.93 -15.07 -11.60
CA THR A 5 0.37 -14.34 -12.73
C THR A 5 -0.36 -15.28 -13.70
N ILE A 6 -1.50 -14.84 -14.20
CA ILE A 6 -2.18 -15.44 -15.39
C ILE A 6 -2.33 -14.38 -16.48
N ILE A 7 -2.38 -14.84 -17.72
CA ILE A 7 -2.63 -14.01 -18.91
C ILE A 7 -3.82 -14.60 -19.66
N VAL A 8 -4.76 -13.74 -20.07
CA VAL A 8 -5.95 -14.16 -20.79
C VAL A 8 -6.14 -13.29 -22.02
N ASP A 9 -5.99 -13.86 -23.20
CA ASP A 9 -6.14 -13.19 -24.49
C ASP A 9 -6.44 -14.28 -25.56
N ASP A 10 -7.44 -14.12 -26.41
CA ASP A 10 -7.78 -15.08 -27.44
C ASP A 10 -6.79 -15.06 -28.63
N GLU A 11 -5.91 -14.06 -28.69
CA GLU A 11 -4.85 -13.94 -29.67
C GLU A 11 -3.54 -14.58 -29.17
N LEU A 12 -3.15 -15.72 -29.73
CA LEU A 12 -1.90 -16.43 -29.40
C LEU A 12 -0.64 -15.56 -29.51
N TRP A 13 -0.66 -14.56 -30.38
CA TRP A 13 0.47 -13.65 -30.56
C TRP A 13 0.65 -12.74 -29.33
N SER A 14 -0.44 -12.17 -28.84
CA SER A 14 -0.46 -11.36 -27.61
C SER A 14 0.06 -12.16 -26.40
N LEU A 15 -0.44 -13.39 -26.23
CA LEU A 15 0.00 -14.28 -25.14
C LEU A 15 1.52 -14.50 -25.17
N ARG A 16 2.11 -14.75 -26.34
CA ARG A 16 3.55 -14.96 -26.50
C ARG A 16 4.38 -13.70 -26.26
N GLN A 17 3.84 -12.54 -26.61
CA GLN A 17 4.51 -11.27 -26.37
C GLN A 17 4.61 -11.00 -24.87
N PHE A 18 3.52 -11.16 -24.12
CA PHE A 18 3.52 -11.00 -22.66
C PHE A 18 4.37 -12.06 -21.97
N GLU A 19 4.30 -13.33 -22.40
CA GLU A 19 5.18 -14.38 -21.87
C GLU A 19 6.65 -13.99 -21.98
N ARG A 20 7.08 -13.46 -23.13
CA ARG A 20 8.47 -13.02 -23.33
C ARG A 20 8.83 -11.87 -22.39
N SER A 21 7.99 -10.87 -22.27
CA SER A 21 8.23 -9.71 -21.42
C SER A 21 8.29 -10.06 -19.93
N LEU A 22 7.45 -11.00 -19.48
CA LEU A 22 7.45 -11.46 -18.09
C LEU A 22 8.61 -12.42 -17.76
N ARG A 23 9.21 -13.08 -18.77
CA ARG A 23 10.32 -14.02 -18.55
C ARG A 23 11.55 -13.38 -17.90
N ASP A 24 11.80 -12.12 -18.20
CA ASP A 24 12.93 -11.36 -17.65
C ASP A 24 12.59 -10.74 -16.27
N ALA A 25 11.34 -10.77 -15.86
CA ALA A 25 10.87 -10.26 -14.58
C ALA A 25 10.86 -11.38 -13.53
N VAL A 26 12.01 -11.58 -12.86
CA VAL A 26 12.28 -12.69 -11.91
C VAL A 26 11.32 -12.75 -10.70
N ASP A 27 10.63 -11.68 -10.41
CA ASP A 27 9.64 -11.56 -9.35
C ASP A 27 8.21 -11.95 -9.79
N PHE A 28 8.01 -12.27 -11.08
CA PHE A 28 6.75 -12.76 -11.61
C PHE A 28 6.84 -14.27 -11.87
N ARG A 29 5.81 -14.98 -11.44
CA ARG A 29 5.63 -16.40 -11.76
C ARG A 29 4.41 -16.55 -12.65
N LEU A 30 4.65 -16.71 -13.96
CA LEU A 30 3.59 -17.06 -14.90
C LEU A 30 3.09 -18.47 -14.57
N LEU A 31 1.85 -18.57 -14.12
CA LEU A 31 1.21 -19.85 -13.77
C LEU A 31 0.67 -20.53 -15.02
N GLU A 32 -0.13 -19.80 -15.81
CA GLU A 32 -0.80 -20.32 -17.00
C GLU A 32 -1.23 -19.19 -17.93
N MET A 33 -1.45 -19.52 -19.21
CA MET A 33 -2.00 -18.62 -20.23
C MET A 33 -3.27 -19.21 -20.79
N PHE A 34 -4.30 -18.40 -20.96
CA PHE A 34 -5.63 -18.84 -21.39
C PHE A 34 -6.06 -18.11 -22.65
N ASP A 35 -6.65 -18.85 -23.57
CA ASP A 35 -7.30 -18.36 -24.78
C ASP A 35 -8.80 -18.09 -24.58
N SER A 36 -9.32 -18.25 -23.37
CA SER A 36 -10.73 -18.16 -23.04
C SER A 36 -10.93 -17.77 -21.58
N ALA A 37 -11.87 -16.87 -21.34
CA ALA A 37 -12.25 -16.39 -20.03
C ALA A 37 -12.76 -17.51 -19.09
N ASP A 38 -13.55 -18.45 -19.62
CA ASP A 38 -14.12 -19.55 -18.82
C ASP A 38 -13.03 -20.47 -18.26
N LYS A 39 -11.98 -20.75 -19.04
CA LYS A 39 -10.83 -21.56 -18.57
C LYS A 39 -10.04 -20.84 -17.49
N ALA A 40 -9.82 -19.52 -17.66
CA ALA A 40 -9.12 -18.71 -16.70
C ALA A 40 -9.88 -18.61 -15.37
N LEU A 41 -11.20 -18.45 -15.43
CA LEU A 41 -12.06 -18.40 -14.24
C LEU A 41 -12.01 -19.73 -13.47
N ALA A 42 -12.21 -20.86 -14.15
CA ALA A 42 -12.14 -22.18 -13.54
C ALA A 42 -10.77 -22.47 -12.90
N TYR A 43 -9.70 -21.97 -13.50
CA TYR A 43 -8.36 -22.06 -12.92
C TYR A 43 -8.23 -21.22 -11.64
N ALA A 44 -8.68 -19.98 -11.65
CA ALA A 44 -8.59 -19.06 -10.50
C ALA A 44 -9.46 -19.51 -9.31
N GLU A 45 -10.54 -20.28 -9.54
CA GLU A 45 -11.32 -20.91 -8.47
C GLU A 45 -10.54 -21.99 -7.70
N SER A 46 -9.54 -22.60 -8.32
CA SER A 46 -8.76 -23.69 -7.74
C SER A 46 -7.33 -23.31 -7.36
N GLN A 47 -6.80 -22.23 -7.93
CA GLN A 47 -5.41 -21.77 -7.75
C GLN A 47 -5.37 -20.32 -7.30
N ALA A 48 -4.49 -20.03 -6.36
CA ALA A 48 -4.32 -18.66 -5.92
C ALA A 48 -3.55 -17.83 -6.96
N VAL A 49 -4.17 -16.75 -7.42
CA VAL A 49 -3.65 -15.80 -8.41
C VAL A 49 -3.53 -14.42 -7.76
N ASP A 50 -2.39 -13.73 -8.00
CA ASP A 50 -2.12 -12.40 -7.47
C ASP A 50 -2.34 -11.31 -8.52
N PHE A 51 -2.08 -11.64 -9.80
CA PHE A 51 -2.17 -10.72 -10.92
C PHE A 51 -2.77 -11.40 -12.15
N ALA A 52 -3.72 -10.74 -12.80
CA ALA A 52 -4.28 -11.16 -14.08
C ALA A 52 -4.17 -10.04 -15.12
N LEU A 53 -3.62 -10.39 -16.29
CA LEU A 53 -3.61 -9.56 -17.48
C LEU A 53 -4.71 -10.05 -18.42
N LEU A 54 -5.68 -9.18 -18.74
CA LEU A 54 -6.94 -9.55 -19.39
C LEU A 54 -7.15 -8.75 -20.66
N ASP A 55 -7.26 -9.41 -21.80
CA ASP A 55 -7.80 -8.75 -22.99
C ASP A 55 -9.29 -8.46 -22.79
N ILE A 56 -9.73 -7.26 -23.19
CA ILE A 56 -11.15 -6.87 -23.08
C ILE A 56 -12.00 -7.58 -24.14
N SER A 57 -11.48 -7.69 -25.35
CA SER A 57 -12.27 -8.06 -26.53
C SER A 57 -12.16 -9.54 -26.86
N MET A 58 -12.65 -10.40 -25.98
CA MET A 58 -12.65 -11.86 -26.19
C MET A 58 -14.02 -12.39 -26.54
N PRO A 59 -14.11 -13.49 -27.34
CA PRO A 59 -15.37 -14.19 -27.66
C PRO A 59 -16.03 -14.76 -26.37
N GLY A 60 -17.35 -14.66 -26.32
CA GLY A 60 -18.12 -15.15 -25.17
C GLY A 60 -18.09 -14.23 -23.99
N MET A 61 -17.41 -14.62 -22.91
CA MET A 61 -17.18 -13.76 -21.75
C MET A 61 -16.04 -12.79 -22.04
N ASN A 62 -16.32 -11.49 -22.05
CA ASN A 62 -15.30 -10.46 -22.23
C ASN A 62 -14.41 -10.32 -20.99
N GLY A 63 -13.24 -9.64 -21.15
CA GLY A 63 -12.28 -9.46 -20.07
C GLY A 63 -12.80 -8.65 -18.88
N ILE A 64 -13.77 -7.77 -19.12
CA ILE A 64 -14.40 -6.97 -18.07
C ILE A 64 -15.18 -7.86 -17.11
N LEU A 65 -16.11 -8.64 -17.64
CA LEU A 65 -16.92 -9.58 -16.85
C LEU A 65 -16.04 -10.64 -16.16
N LEU A 66 -14.97 -11.09 -16.85
CA LEU A 66 -13.98 -11.97 -16.22
C LEU A 66 -13.31 -11.30 -15.02
N GLY A 67 -12.88 -10.05 -15.15
CA GLY A 67 -12.23 -9.31 -14.06
C GLY A 67 -13.15 -9.10 -12.85
N GLU A 68 -14.44 -8.82 -13.06
CA GLU A 68 -15.43 -8.75 -11.97
C GLU A 68 -15.51 -10.09 -11.21
N LYS A 69 -15.61 -11.20 -11.91
CA LYS A 69 -15.65 -12.55 -11.30
C LYS A 69 -14.35 -12.91 -10.59
N LEU A 70 -13.20 -12.53 -11.13
CA LEU A 70 -11.91 -12.72 -10.47
C LEU A 70 -11.79 -11.90 -9.20
N ARG A 71 -12.36 -10.70 -9.15
CA ARG A 71 -12.46 -9.88 -7.93
C ARG A 71 -13.38 -10.48 -6.87
N GLU A 72 -14.42 -11.22 -7.27
CA GLU A 72 -15.26 -11.96 -6.32
C GLU A 72 -14.49 -13.10 -5.65
N ILE A 73 -13.55 -13.74 -6.38
CA ILE A 73 -12.69 -14.81 -5.85
C ILE A 73 -11.59 -14.23 -4.94
N ASN A 74 -10.93 -13.15 -5.40
CA ASN A 74 -9.86 -12.49 -4.65
C ASN A 74 -9.97 -10.97 -4.84
N GLY A 75 -10.49 -10.27 -3.83
CA GLY A 75 -10.67 -8.82 -3.83
C GLY A 75 -9.37 -8.02 -4.01
N ASP A 76 -8.23 -8.62 -3.66
CA ASP A 76 -6.89 -8.00 -3.75
C ASP A 76 -6.13 -8.39 -5.03
N MET A 77 -6.75 -9.17 -5.94
CA MET A 77 -6.11 -9.52 -7.21
C MET A 77 -5.86 -8.27 -8.05
N ILE A 78 -4.65 -8.07 -8.52
CA ILE A 78 -4.30 -6.97 -9.42
C ILE A 78 -4.85 -7.29 -10.80
N LEU A 79 -5.66 -6.39 -11.36
CA LEU A 79 -6.27 -6.56 -12.67
C LEU A 79 -5.77 -5.47 -13.63
N ILE A 80 -5.12 -5.89 -14.71
CA ILE A 80 -4.74 -5.02 -15.81
C ILE A 80 -5.48 -5.44 -17.07
N TYR A 81 -6.13 -4.48 -17.70
CA TYR A 81 -6.85 -4.73 -18.93
C TYR A 81 -6.03 -4.28 -20.13
N VAL A 82 -6.10 -5.09 -21.20
CA VAL A 82 -5.50 -4.79 -22.51
C VAL A 82 -6.62 -4.47 -23.48
N THR A 83 -6.50 -3.36 -24.22
CA THR A 83 -7.54 -2.96 -25.16
C THR A 83 -6.97 -2.21 -26.37
N GLY A 84 -7.58 -2.43 -27.55
CA GLY A 84 -7.34 -1.64 -28.76
C GLY A 84 -8.29 -0.47 -28.96
N TYR A 85 -9.25 -0.24 -28.07
CA TYR A 85 -10.32 0.75 -28.24
C TYR A 85 -10.26 1.85 -27.20
N GLU A 86 -9.90 3.07 -27.63
CA GLU A 86 -9.86 4.27 -26.75
C GLU A 86 -11.23 4.64 -26.17
N GLU A 87 -12.30 4.33 -26.88
CA GLU A 87 -13.67 4.71 -26.47
C GLU A 87 -14.12 3.97 -25.21
N PHE A 88 -13.68 2.73 -25.00
CA PHE A 88 -13.99 1.94 -23.80
C PHE A 88 -13.25 2.42 -22.54
N ILE A 89 -12.12 3.12 -22.68
CA ILE A 89 -11.30 3.53 -21.53
C ILE A 89 -12.05 4.48 -20.62
N LYS A 90 -12.87 5.39 -21.16
CA LYS A 90 -13.56 6.40 -20.34
C LYS A 90 -14.73 5.84 -19.54
N GLU A 91 -15.50 4.91 -20.10
CA GLU A 91 -16.61 4.25 -19.40
C GLU A 91 -16.09 3.21 -18.40
N VAL A 92 -15.05 2.48 -18.76
CA VAL A 92 -14.47 1.37 -18.03
C VAL A 92 -13.61 1.82 -16.84
N ILE A 93 -12.93 2.96 -16.93
CA ILE A 93 -12.12 3.51 -15.81
C ILE A 93 -12.98 3.89 -14.60
N LEU A 94 -14.21 4.39 -14.79
CA LEU A 94 -15.06 4.88 -13.70
C LEU A 94 -15.79 3.75 -12.97
N ASP A 95 -16.13 2.65 -13.64
CA ASP A 95 -16.98 1.59 -13.07
C ASP A 95 -16.21 0.31 -12.65
N LEU A 96 -15.03 0.03 -13.22
CA LEU A 96 -14.43 -1.30 -13.17
C LEU A 96 -13.34 -1.55 -12.12
N ARG A 97 -12.99 -0.61 -11.25
CA ARG A 97 -11.88 -0.79 -10.30
C ARG A 97 -10.62 -1.41 -10.92
N ALA A 98 -10.33 -1.08 -12.19
CA ALA A 98 -9.11 -1.52 -12.86
C ALA A 98 -7.89 -0.89 -12.20
N ASP A 99 -6.84 -1.68 -12.00
CA ASP A 99 -5.60 -1.17 -11.40
C ASP A 99 -4.72 -0.44 -12.41
N TYR A 100 -4.84 -0.84 -13.70
CA TYR A 100 -4.16 -0.22 -14.84
C TYR A 100 -4.74 -0.68 -16.17
N PHE A 101 -4.39 0.02 -17.27
CA PHE A 101 -4.73 -0.32 -18.65
C PHE A 101 -3.50 -0.29 -19.53
N LEU A 102 -3.45 -1.21 -20.51
CA LEU A 102 -2.45 -1.25 -21.56
C LEU A 102 -3.14 -1.13 -22.91
N MET A 103 -2.73 -0.13 -23.69
CA MET A 103 -3.32 0.11 -25.03
C MET A 103 -2.62 -0.69 -26.11
N LYS A 104 -3.40 -1.39 -26.96
CA LYS A 104 -2.88 -1.99 -28.23
C LYS A 104 -2.84 -0.90 -29.32
N PRO A 105 -1.76 -0.77 -30.11
CA PRO A 105 -0.51 -1.52 -30.03
C PRO A 105 0.42 -1.00 -28.92
N PHE A 106 1.05 -1.87 -28.16
CA PHE A 106 2.00 -1.55 -27.09
C PHE A 106 3.41 -2.03 -27.46
N ASN A 107 4.40 -1.39 -26.89
CA ASN A 107 5.80 -1.74 -27.04
C ASN A 107 6.41 -2.24 -25.70
N ASP A 108 7.70 -2.63 -25.73
CA ASP A 108 8.38 -3.18 -24.54
C ASP A 108 8.49 -2.17 -23.41
N ALA A 109 8.54 -0.85 -23.69
CA ALA A 109 8.57 0.18 -22.66
C ALA A 109 7.21 0.29 -21.94
N ASP A 110 6.10 0.18 -22.68
CA ASP A 110 4.75 0.18 -22.10
C ASP A 110 4.55 -1.03 -21.19
N VAL A 111 5.00 -2.20 -21.61
CA VAL A 111 4.97 -3.42 -20.78
C VAL A 111 5.88 -3.27 -19.56
N GLY A 112 7.04 -2.64 -19.69
CA GLY A 112 7.93 -2.33 -18.56
C GLY A 112 7.25 -1.46 -17.52
N GLN A 113 6.57 -0.39 -17.92
CA GLN A 113 5.79 0.47 -17.02
C GLN A 113 4.65 -0.30 -16.33
N MET A 114 3.95 -1.15 -17.07
CA MET A 114 2.93 -2.03 -16.51
C MET A 114 3.50 -2.96 -15.43
N ILE A 115 4.63 -3.61 -15.68
CA ILE A 115 5.33 -4.49 -14.74
C ILE A 115 5.69 -3.72 -13.48
N ASP A 116 6.26 -2.52 -13.59
CA ASP A 116 6.61 -1.68 -12.45
C ASP A 116 5.36 -1.26 -11.66
N ARG A 117 4.25 -0.98 -12.35
CA ARG A 117 2.96 -0.69 -11.69
C ARG A 117 2.47 -1.88 -10.86
N VAL A 118 2.51 -3.09 -11.43
CA VAL A 118 2.13 -4.33 -10.72
C VAL A 118 3.01 -4.56 -9.49
N ARG A 119 4.32 -4.33 -9.60
CA ARG A 119 5.25 -4.41 -8.46
C ARG A 119 4.84 -3.50 -7.32
N HIS A 120 4.57 -2.24 -7.62
CA HIS A 120 4.15 -1.25 -6.61
C HIS A 120 2.82 -1.64 -5.95
N LEU A 121 1.83 -2.07 -6.73
CA LEU A 121 0.54 -2.51 -6.21
C LEU A 121 0.68 -3.76 -5.35
N SER A 122 1.39 -4.79 -5.84
CA SER A 122 1.65 -6.02 -5.08
C SER A 122 2.39 -5.75 -3.77
N ALA A 123 3.38 -4.85 -3.78
CA ALA A 123 4.08 -4.45 -2.57
C ALA A 123 3.15 -3.78 -1.54
N ARG A 124 2.18 -2.96 -2.01
CA ARG A 124 1.16 -2.35 -1.14
C ARG A 124 0.21 -3.39 -0.54
N LEU A 125 -0.33 -4.28 -1.37
CA LEU A 125 -1.28 -5.31 -0.95
C LEU A 125 -0.69 -6.33 0.04
N ARG A 126 0.63 -6.49 0.04
CA ARG A 126 1.35 -7.38 0.97
C ARG A 126 1.59 -6.77 2.34
N LYS A 127 1.45 -5.47 2.48
CA LYS A 127 1.68 -4.80 3.76
C LYS A 127 0.48 -5.03 4.67
N ARG A 128 0.70 -5.83 5.69
CA ARG A 128 -0.33 -6.15 6.70
C ARG A 128 -0.68 -4.97 7.59
N VAL A 129 0.23 -4.00 7.73
CA VAL A 129 0.09 -2.88 8.65
C VAL A 129 -0.21 -1.61 7.89
N SER A 130 -1.34 -0.96 8.21
CA SER A 130 -1.65 0.39 7.77
C SER A 130 -1.73 1.35 8.94
N VAL A 131 -1.17 2.53 8.75
CA VAL A 131 -1.10 3.61 9.75
C VAL A 131 -1.85 4.81 9.18
N GLN A 132 -2.92 5.18 9.83
CA GLN A 132 -3.67 6.39 9.54
C GLN A 132 -3.13 7.52 10.40
N THR A 133 -2.75 8.62 9.75
CA THR A 133 -2.25 9.84 10.41
C THR A 133 -3.14 11.05 10.15
N PHE A 134 -3.90 11.02 9.05
CA PHE A 134 -4.84 12.09 8.71
C PHE A 134 -6.11 11.93 9.54
N GLY A 135 -6.45 12.97 10.33
CA GLY A 135 -7.46 12.89 11.37
C GLY A 135 -6.89 12.36 12.69
N GLU A 136 -7.43 11.28 13.19
CA GLU A 136 -6.91 10.58 14.37
C GLU A 136 -5.78 9.63 13.99
N PHE A 137 -4.89 9.37 14.95
CA PHE A 137 -3.81 8.41 14.76
C PHE A 137 -4.28 7.00 15.08
N ASP A 138 -4.34 6.14 14.07
CA ASP A 138 -4.75 4.75 14.23
C ASP A 138 -3.84 3.79 13.44
N ILE A 139 -3.77 2.55 13.93
CA ILE A 139 -2.96 1.49 13.35
C ILE A 139 -3.86 0.28 13.12
N PHE A 140 -3.79 -0.27 11.93
CA PHE A 140 -4.55 -1.46 11.54
C PHE A 140 -3.59 -2.57 11.14
N VAL A 141 -3.90 -3.79 11.55
CA VAL A 141 -3.22 -5.01 11.10
C VAL A 141 -4.26 -5.90 10.42
N ASP A 142 -3.99 -6.27 9.18
CA ASP A 142 -4.91 -7.03 8.32
C ASP A 142 -6.32 -6.38 8.27
N GLY A 143 -6.38 -5.03 8.25
CA GLY A 143 -7.61 -4.24 8.23
C GLY A 143 -8.33 -4.10 9.57
N GLN A 144 -7.84 -4.70 10.64
CA GLN A 144 -8.42 -4.59 11.98
C GLN A 144 -7.67 -3.56 12.83
N LEU A 145 -8.42 -2.67 13.47
CA LEU A 145 -7.86 -1.67 14.39
C LEU A 145 -7.18 -2.38 15.56
N ILE A 146 -5.94 -2.03 15.84
CA ILE A 146 -5.23 -2.57 17.00
C ILE A 146 -5.41 -1.69 18.23
N GLU A 147 -5.61 -2.34 19.38
CA GLU A 147 -5.78 -1.67 20.65
C GLU A 147 -4.47 -1.61 21.44
N PHE A 148 -4.22 -0.47 22.06
CA PHE A 148 -3.05 -0.27 22.90
C PHE A 148 -3.45 -0.19 24.38
N ALA A 149 -2.97 -1.14 25.18
CA ALA A 149 -3.13 -1.11 26.62
C ALA A 149 -2.42 0.11 27.27
N ASN A 150 -1.45 0.70 26.57
CA ASN A 150 -0.71 1.86 27.03
C ASN A 150 -0.72 2.98 25.97
N GLN A 151 -1.42 4.08 26.25
CA GLN A 151 -1.56 5.20 25.32
C GLN A 151 -0.21 5.90 25.04
N LYS A 152 0.74 5.92 26.00
CA LYS A 152 2.08 6.47 25.75
C LYS A 152 2.93 5.58 24.84
N ALA A 153 2.60 4.29 24.73
CA ALA A 153 3.19 3.41 23.70
C ALA A 153 2.66 3.74 22.30
N LYS A 154 1.33 3.94 22.15
CA LYS A 154 0.70 4.40 20.90
C LYS A 154 1.29 5.76 20.46
N GLU A 155 1.36 6.71 21.38
CA GLU A 155 1.92 8.04 21.15
C GLU A 155 3.41 8.01 20.77
N LEU A 156 4.21 7.11 21.36
CA LEU A 156 5.62 6.92 20.99
C LEU A 156 5.74 6.47 19.51
N PHE A 157 4.89 5.58 19.08
CA PHE A 157 4.89 5.15 17.69
C PHE A 157 4.45 6.29 16.74
N ALA A 158 3.44 7.08 17.14
CA ALA A 158 3.03 8.27 16.39
C ALA A 158 4.18 9.29 16.23
N ILE A 159 4.97 9.53 17.30
CA ILE A 159 6.16 10.39 17.25
C ILE A 159 7.22 9.84 16.28
N CYS A 160 7.41 8.50 16.26
CA CYS A 160 8.33 7.88 15.30
C CYS A 160 7.85 8.11 13.85
N ILE A 161 6.56 7.96 13.59
CA ILE A 161 5.95 8.19 12.26
C ILE A 161 6.14 9.67 11.86
N ASP A 162 5.77 10.62 12.71
CA ASP A 162 5.90 12.06 12.45
C ASP A 162 7.36 12.48 12.19
N SER A 163 8.30 11.85 12.89
CA SER A 163 9.74 12.09 12.71
C SER A 163 10.35 11.40 11.48
N GLY A 164 9.53 10.85 10.58
CA GLY A 164 9.99 10.20 9.35
C GLY A 164 10.57 8.79 9.55
N GLY A 165 10.21 8.10 10.63
CA GLY A 165 10.59 6.72 10.91
C GLY A 165 11.72 6.55 11.90
N GLU A 166 12.38 7.62 12.35
CA GLU A 166 13.42 7.55 13.38
C GLU A 166 13.29 8.69 14.38
N VAL A 167 13.42 8.37 15.68
CA VAL A 167 13.42 9.37 16.74
C VAL A 167 14.32 8.96 17.89
N THR A 168 15.09 9.92 18.43
CA THR A 168 15.95 9.68 19.62
C THR A 168 15.13 9.60 20.89
N MET A 169 15.62 8.84 21.89
CA MET A 169 15.00 8.77 23.22
C MET A 169 14.78 10.15 23.83
N LYS A 170 15.73 11.08 23.68
CA LYS A 170 15.62 12.42 24.24
C LYS A 170 14.43 13.16 23.61
N LYS A 171 14.37 13.23 22.29
CA LYS A 171 13.25 13.88 21.58
C LYS A 171 11.91 13.25 21.93
N SER A 172 11.85 11.91 22.00
CA SER A 172 10.61 11.20 22.38
C SER A 172 10.17 11.56 23.80
N ILE A 173 11.11 11.64 24.75
CA ILE A 173 10.80 12.02 26.14
C ILE A 173 10.30 13.45 26.21
N ASP A 174 10.95 14.38 25.50
CA ASP A 174 10.57 15.79 25.48
C ASP A 174 9.14 15.99 24.97
N LEU A 175 8.71 15.19 23.97
CA LEU A 175 7.35 15.24 23.41
C LEU A 175 6.33 14.47 24.27
N LEU A 176 6.66 13.27 24.74
CA LEU A 176 5.74 12.43 25.53
C LEU A 176 5.42 12.98 26.91
N TRP A 177 6.36 13.70 27.52
CA TRP A 177 6.26 14.23 28.88
C TRP A 177 6.72 15.69 28.95
N GLU A 178 6.06 16.53 28.16
CA GLU A 178 6.32 17.94 28.08
C GLU A 178 6.42 18.57 29.50
N GLY A 179 7.44 19.41 29.71
CA GLY A 179 7.70 20.07 31.01
C GLY A 179 8.34 19.17 32.08
N ARG A 180 8.60 17.89 31.83
CA ARG A 180 9.37 17.03 32.74
C ARG A 180 10.85 17.02 32.37
N GLY A 181 11.72 17.08 33.37
CA GLY A 181 13.16 16.97 33.16
C GLY A 181 13.58 15.58 32.65
N TYR A 182 14.71 15.53 31.95
CA TYR A 182 15.31 14.27 31.44
C TYR A 182 16.02 13.52 32.58
N ASP A 183 15.26 12.98 33.52
CA ASP A 183 15.72 12.23 34.67
C ASP A 183 15.54 10.71 34.54
N ASP A 184 16.03 9.93 35.49
CA ASP A 184 15.96 8.48 35.43
C ASP A 184 14.54 7.94 35.60
N ARG A 185 13.63 8.70 36.22
CA ARG A 185 12.21 8.32 36.34
C ARG A 185 11.52 8.38 34.98
N VAL A 186 11.75 9.47 34.24
CA VAL A 186 11.17 9.66 32.91
C VAL A 186 11.79 8.67 31.91
N LYS A 187 13.09 8.39 32.01
CA LYS A 187 13.73 7.31 31.23
C LYS A 187 13.11 5.93 31.51
N CYS A 188 12.72 5.67 32.77
CA CYS A 188 12.03 4.43 33.12
C CYS A 188 10.62 4.37 32.49
N LEU A 189 9.87 5.47 32.45
CA LEU A 189 8.58 5.55 31.79
C LEU A 189 8.70 5.32 30.26
N TYR A 190 9.72 5.93 29.65
CA TYR A 190 10.02 5.68 28.22
C TYR A 190 10.31 4.21 27.93
N ARG A 191 11.19 3.56 28.74
CA ARG A 191 11.47 2.13 28.57
C ARG A 191 10.22 1.27 28.71
N LYS A 192 9.32 1.61 29.63
CA LYS A 192 8.03 0.94 29.76
C LYS A 192 7.17 1.12 28.51
N ALA A 193 7.07 2.33 27.96
CA ALA A 193 6.35 2.57 26.71
C ALA A 193 6.89 1.72 25.55
N VAL A 194 8.22 1.64 25.42
CA VAL A 194 8.88 0.76 24.42
C VAL A 194 8.54 -0.71 24.63
N VAL A 195 8.53 -1.18 25.88
CA VAL A 195 8.17 -2.58 26.20
C VAL A 195 6.73 -2.88 25.83
N TYR A 196 5.79 -1.99 26.19
CA TYR A 196 4.39 -2.14 25.82
C TYR A 196 4.18 -2.09 24.31
N LEU A 197 4.87 -1.20 23.60
CA LEU A 197 4.80 -1.10 22.15
C LEU A 197 5.25 -2.41 21.45
N ASN A 198 6.41 -2.92 21.87
CA ASN A 198 6.90 -4.21 21.34
C ASN A 198 5.98 -5.39 21.71
N ALA A 199 5.38 -5.38 22.91
CA ALA A 199 4.45 -6.43 23.33
C ALA A 199 3.18 -6.41 22.45
N THR A 200 2.61 -5.22 22.20
CA THR A 200 1.46 -5.06 21.33
C THR A 200 1.78 -5.56 19.91
N PHE A 201 2.86 -5.11 19.28
CA PHE A 201 3.19 -5.56 17.92
C PHE A 201 3.46 -7.07 17.84
N ARG A 202 4.03 -7.67 18.86
CA ARG A 202 4.22 -9.14 18.95
C ARG A 202 2.88 -9.87 19.06
N GLU A 203 1.92 -9.36 19.82
CA GLU A 203 0.59 -9.93 19.95
C GLU A 203 -0.13 -10.03 18.59
N TYR A 204 0.07 -9.03 17.72
CA TYR A 204 -0.48 -9.02 16.36
C TYR A 204 0.45 -9.63 15.29
N GLY A 205 1.63 -10.14 15.68
CA GLY A 205 2.59 -10.78 14.77
C GLY A 205 3.18 -9.83 13.73
N VAL A 206 3.49 -8.60 14.14
CA VAL A 206 4.05 -7.51 13.31
C VAL A 206 5.23 -6.82 13.98
N GLU A 207 6.01 -7.55 14.76
CA GLU A 207 7.17 -7.02 15.50
C GLU A 207 8.25 -6.39 14.63
N ASP A 208 8.32 -6.77 13.35
CA ASP A 208 9.35 -6.28 12.41
C ASP A 208 9.14 -4.81 11.99
N ILE A 209 7.96 -4.23 12.27
CA ILE A 209 7.67 -2.83 11.93
C ILE A 209 8.35 -1.83 12.86
N PHE A 210 8.80 -2.25 14.06
CA PHE A 210 9.37 -1.35 15.05
C PHE A 210 10.59 -1.96 15.73
N SER A 211 11.60 -1.15 15.94
CA SER A 211 12.78 -1.54 16.73
C SER A 211 13.30 -0.39 17.58
N ASN A 212 13.91 -0.72 18.73
CA ASN A 212 14.61 0.23 19.59
C ASN A 212 16.08 -0.17 19.67
N ARG A 213 16.98 0.66 19.13
CA ARG A 213 18.43 0.39 19.09
C ARG A 213 19.21 1.65 19.46
N ARG A 214 20.24 1.50 20.29
CA ARG A 214 21.23 2.55 20.61
C ARG A 214 20.61 3.88 21.08
N GLY A 215 19.45 3.85 21.73
CA GLY A 215 18.78 5.04 22.23
C GLY A 215 17.93 5.78 21.21
N SER A 216 17.61 5.15 20.07
CA SER A 216 16.64 5.61 19.08
C SER A 216 15.57 4.56 18.84
N CYS A 217 14.36 5.00 18.51
CA CYS A 217 13.29 4.18 17.99
C CYS A 217 13.28 4.28 16.46
N HIS A 218 13.03 3.15 15.79
CA HIS A 218 13.00 3.05 14.34
C HIS A 218 11.73 2.32 13.91
N VAL A 219 11.08 2.86 12.87
CA VAL A 219 9.96 2.24 12.17
C VAL A 219 10.43 1.74 10.81
N ASN A 220 10.14 0.49 10.49
CA ASN A 220 10.40 -0.05 9.17
C ASN A 220 9.33 0.44 8.19
N ARG A 221 9.65 1.51 7.45
CA ARG A 221 8.74 2.16 6.50
C ARG A 221 8.33 1.26 5.33
N GLU A 222 9.15 0.27 5.03
CA GLU A 222 8.88 -0.66 3.93
C GLU A 222 7.78 -1.66 4.28
N GLU A 223 7.58 -1.97 5.56
CA GLU A 223 6.59 -2.93 6.05
C GLU A 223 5.23 -2.30 6.41
N ILE A 224 5.08 -0.98 6.32
CA ILE A 224 3.85 -0.30 6.66
C ILE A 224 3.31 0.53 5.50
N LEU A 225 1.98 0.60 5.37
CA LEU A 225 1.28 1.64 4.60
C LEU A 225 1.03 2.81 5.53
N CYS A 226 1.39 4.03 5.14
CA CYS A 226 1.15 5.22 5.94
C CYS A 226 0.79 6.38 5.00
N ASP A 227 -0.38 6.99 5.22
CA ASP A 227 -0.88 8.10 4.44
C ASP A 227 0.09 9.31 4.40
N TYR A 228 0.68 9.65 5.55
CA TYR A 228 1.72 10.67 5.64
C TYR A 228 2.98 10.32 4.83
N TYR A 229 3.42 9.06 4.86
CA TYR A 229 4.59 8.64 4.09
C TYR A 229 4.32 8.60 2.58
N GLU A 230 3.10 8.36 2.14
CA GLU A 230 2.73 8.50 0.72
C GLU A 230 2.95 9.94 0.23
N VAL A 231 2.57 10.93 1.03
CA VAL A 231 2.83 12.35 0.71
C VAL A 231 4.32 12.67 0.71
N LEU A 232 5.08 12.21 1.71
CA LEU A 232 6.54 12.38 1.75
C LEU A 232 7.25 11.75 0.54
N ASN A 233 6.68 10.68 -0.02
CA ASN A 233 7.21 9.98 -1.19
C ASN A 233 6.71 10.60 -2.52
N GLY A 234 6.04 11.76 -2.49
CA GLY A 234 5.68 12.54 -3.67
C GLY A 234 4.24 12.35 -4.16
N LYS A 235 3.38 11.62 -3.44
CA LYS A 235 1.95 11.60 -3.75
C LYS A 235 1.35 12.97 -3.46
N SER A 236 0.56 13.50 -4.41
CA SER A 236 -0.16 14.76 -4.17
C SER A 236 -1.07 14.62 -2.95
N ILE A 237 -1.05 15.62 -2.08
CA ILE A 237 -1.91 15.65 -0.89
C ILE A 237 -3.40 15.66 -1.25
N LYS A 238 -3.75 16.17 -2.44
CA LYS A 238 -5.13 16.16 -2.98
C LYS A 238 -5.62 14.74 -3.31
N ASP A 239 -4.71 13.83 -3.61
CA ASP A 239 -5.02 12.42 -3.90
C ASP A 239 -5.03 11.56 -2.62
N THR A 240 -5.07 12.22 -1.45
CA THR A 240 -5.16 11.59 -0.14
C THR A 240 -6.45 11.96 0.58
N ALA A 241 -6.73 11.30 1.70
CA ALA A 241 -7.85 11.63 2.57
C ALA A 241 -7.59 12.82 3.52
N PHE A 242 -6.59 13.66 3.23
CA PHE A 242 -6.25 14.79 4.10
C PHE A 242 -7.34 15.88 4.04
N ASP A 243 -7.95 16.14 5.19
CA ASP A 243 -9.04 17.12 5.38
C ASP A 243 -8.62 18.33 6.23
N GLY A 244 -7.31 18.57 6.36
CA GLY A 244 -6.75 19.63 7.22
C GLY A 244 -6.45 19.17 8.65
N ARG A 245 -6.63 17.90 8.98
CA ARG A 245 -6.39 17.32 10.30
C ARG A 245 -5.28 16.29 10.26
N TYR A 246 -4.39 16.32 11.25
CA TYR A 246 -3.26 15.41 11.36
C TYR A 246 -3.03 15.05 12.82
N MET A 247 -3.13 13.77 13.19
CA MET A 247 -2.90 13.23 14.53
C MET A 247 -3.48 14.12 15.65
N THR A 248 -4.78 14.44 15.54
CA THR A 248 -5.47 15.50 16.34
C THR A 248 -5.41 15.32 17.85
N ALA A 249 -5.13 14.11 18.34
CA ALA A 249 -4.99 13.83 19.76
C ALA A 249 -3.67 14.37 20.38
N TYR A 250 -2.72 14.85 19.57
CA TYR A 250 -1.38 15.19 20.02
C TYR A 250 -1.03 16.64 19.68
N SER A 251 -0.76 17.47 20.70
CA SER A 251 -0.39 18.88 20.53
C SER A 251 0.91 19.09 19.73
N TRP A 252 1.86 18.20 19.86
CA TRP A 252 3.14 18.27 19.14
C TRP A 252 3.01 18.07 17.62
N SER A 253 1.89 17.56 17.13
CA SER A 253 1.62 17.34 15.70
C SER A 253 1.28 18.62 14.93
N GLU A 254 0.99 19.74 15.60
CA GLU A 254 0.53 20.99 14.99
C GLU A 254 1.51 21.55 13.95
N GLU A 255 2.83 21.43 14.19
CA GLU A 255 3.83 21.91 13.23
C GLU A 255 3.75 21.14 11.90
N THR A 256 3.64 19.82 11.95
CA THR A 256 3.50 18.96 10.76
C THR A 256 2.14 19.20 10.09
N CYS A 257 1.06 19.34 10.85
CA CYS A 257 -0.26 19.70 10.34
C CYS A 257 -0.21 21.01 9.55
N GLY A 258 0.43 22.05 10.09
CA GLY A 258 0.62 23.33 9.42
C GLY A 258 1.43 23.24 8.12
N LYS A 259 2.43 22.34 8.03
CA LYS A 259 3.16 22.06 6.80
C LYS A 259 2.26 21.41 5.74
N LEU A 260 1.50 20.40 6.14
CA LEU A 260 0.56 19.71 5.25
C LEU A 260 -0.55 20.63 4.72
N CYS A 261 -1.10 21.50 5.57
CA CYS A 261 -2.09 22.51 5.16
C CYS A 261 -1.52 23.49 4.11
N ARG A 262 -0.26 23.92 4.25
CA ARG A 262 0.40 24.77 3.24
C ARG A 262 0.54 24.04 1.90
N MET A 263 1.03 22.78 1.91
CA MET A 263 1.13 21.96 0.71
C MET A 263 -0.22 21.79 0.02
N ALA A 264 -1.29 21.57 0.78
CA ALA A 264 -2.66 21.47 0.24
C ALA A 264 -3.14 22.78 -0.40
N SER A 265 -2.78 23.93 0.16
CA SER A 265 -3.15 25.25 -0.34
C SER A 265 -2.37 25.66 -1.59
N GLU A 266 -1.06 25.39 -1.64
CA GLU A 266 -0.20 25.68 -2.79
C GLU A 266 -0.63 24.90 -4.03
N CYS A 267 -1.06 23.66 -3.87
CA CYS A 267 -1.65 22.87 -4.95
C CYS A 267 -3.01 23.41 -5.47
N LEU A 268 -3.69 24.35 -4.79
CA LEU A 268 -4.95 24.98 -5.27
C LEU A 268 -4.71 26.14 -6.24
N CYS A 269 -3.46 26.59 -6.38
CA CYS A 269 -3.08 27.74 -7.21
C CYS A 269 -2.49 27.34 -8.57
N GLU A 270 -2.36 26.05 -8.87
CA GLU A 270 -2.02 25.49 -10.19
C GLU A 270 -3.26 24.84 -10.84
#